data_63bbfa85d772852358208a31b7824884
#
_entry.id   63bbfa85d772852358208a31b7824884
#
_cell.length_a   1.000
_cell.length_b   1.000
_cell.length_c   1.000
_cell.angle_alpha   90.00
_cell.angle_beta   90.00
_cell.angle_gamma   90.00
#
_symmetry.space_group_name_H-M   'P 1'
#
loop_
_entity.id
_entity.type
_entity.pdbx_description
1 polymer ?
#
loop_
_entity_poly.entity_id
_entity_poly.type
_entity_poly.pdbx_seq_one_letter_code
_entity_poly.pdbx_strand_id
1 'polypeptide(L)'
;RSRGLGDVYKRQMIYNLVIYIYLFGVKLAALFSSKPAKMVKGHREVFDILRDKIDRNARYIWFHAASLGEFEQGRPLIERIRKEHPEYRILQTFFSPSGYEVRKNYQGADIVCYLPFDTPRNVRRFIEMVNPCMVFFIKYEFWQNYLNTLYKKGIPVYSVSSIFRPNQIFFRWYGKDYRKVLKTFSHLFVQNEVSEKLLASIGVTDVTIVGDTRFDRVLDICTVAKDL
;
A
#
# COMPACT_ATOMS: atom_id res chain seq x y z
N ARG A 1 31.21 -2.51 13.77
CA ARG A 1 29.76 -2.11 13.93
C ARG A 1 29.39 -0.80 13.21
N SER A 2 30.31 0.10 12.88
CA SER A 2 30.00 1.40 12.22
C SER A 2 29.77 1.30 10.69
N ARG A 3 30.41 0.34 10.00
CA ARG A 3 30.25 0.18 8.52
C ARG A 3 28.84 -0.13 8.08
N GLY A 4 28.06 -0.90 8.85
CA GLY A 4 26.68 -1.26 8.50
C GLY A 4 25.66 -0.11 8.60
N LEU A 5 25.86 0.84 9.53
CA LEU A 5 24.99 2.02 9.66
C LEU A 5 25.18 2.99 8.48
N GLY A 6 26.44 3.26 8.08
CA GLY A 6 26.74 4.14 6.95
C GLY A 6 26.14 3.64 5.63
N ASP A 7 26.14 2.32 5.40
CA ASP A 7 25.57 1.72 4.20
C ASP A 7 24.04 1.81 4.17
N VAL A 8 23.36 1.67 5.32
CA VAL A 8 21.90 1.83 5.42
C VAL A 8 21.49 3.26 5.11
N TYR A 9 22.21 4.26 5.66
CA TYR A 9 21.93 5.67 5.36
C TYR A 9 22.18 6.04 3.90
N LYS A 10 23.27 5.59 3.29
CA LYS A 10 23.57 5.84 1.88
C LYS A 10 22.48 5.30 0.96
N ARG A 11 21.97 4.12 1.22
CA ARG A 11 20.90 3.48 0.42
C ARG A 11 19.56 4.17 0.58
N GLN A 12 19.22 4.57 1.81
CA GLN A 12 18.02 5.39 2.04
C GLN A 12 18.11 6.72 1.30
N MET A 13 19.30 7.33 1.23
CA MET A 13 19.52 8.55 0.45
C MET A 13 19.33 8.29 -1.05
N ILE A 14 19.88 7.18 -1.59
CA ILE A 14 19.69 6.80 -3.01
C ILE A 14 18.21 6.57 -3.32
N TYR A 15 17.51 5.82 -2.47
CA TYR A 15 16.07 5.62 -2.63
C TYR A 15 15.30 6.95 -2.66
N ASN A 16 15.58 7.83 -1.71
CA ASN A 16 14.95 9.14 -1.65
C ASN A 16 15.25 9.98 -2.90
N LEU A 17 16.49 9.95 -3.39
CA LEU A 17 16.88 10.63 -4.62
C LEU A 17 16.07 10.12 -5.81
N VAL A 18 15.91 8.80 -5.94
CA VAL A 18 15.07 8.18 -7.00
C VAL A 18 13.61 8.64 -6.87
N ILE A 19 13.06 8.68 -5.66
CA ILE A 19 11.69 9.19 -5.44
C ILE A 19 11.56 10.68 -5.84
N TYR A 20 12.56 11.52 -5.52
CA TYR A 20 12.53 12.93 -5.93
C TYR A 20 12.66 13.12 -7.44
N ILE A 21 13.51 12.32 -8.11
CA ILE A 21 13.63 12.30 -9.57
C ILE A 21 12.29 11.86 -10.22
N TYR A 22 11.69 10.79 -9.69
CA TYR A 22 10.37 10.33 -10.12
C TYR A 22 9.31 11.43 -9.96
N LEU A 23 9.26 12.08 -8.80
CA LEU A 23 8.34 13.18 -8.52
C LEU A 23 8.54 14.37 -9.47
N PHE A 24 9.80 14.71 -9.79
CA PHE A 24 10.13 15.73 -10.77
C PHE A 24 9.61 15.34 -12.15
N GLY A 25 9.85 14.11 -12.59
CA GLY A 25 9.33 13.58 -13.86
C GLY A 25 7.80 13.60 -13.94
N VAL A 26 7.10 13.21 -12.87
CA VAL A 26 5.63 13.29 -12.81
C VAL A 26 5.14 14.73 -12.92
N LYS A 27 5.79 15.69 -12.24
CA LYS A 27 5.44 17.13 -12.35
C LYS A 27 5.67 17.67 -13.75
N LEU A 28 6.76 17.27 -14.40
CA LEU A 28 7.03 17.68 -15.78
C LEU A 28 6.00 17.08 -16.74
N ALA A 29 5.69 15.79 -16.61
CA ALA A 29 4.66 15.12 -17.41
C ALA A 29 3.25 15.72 -17.20
N ALA A 30 2.99 16.30 -16.02
CA ALA A 30 1.73 16.96 -15.69
C ALA A 30 1.47 18.22 -16.55
N LEU A 31 2.51 18.81 -17.15
CA LEU A 31 2.37 19.93 -18.07
C LEU A 31 1.81 19.51 -19.43
N PHE A 32 1.95 18.23 -19.79
CA PHE A 32 1.62 17.71 -21.12
C PHE A 32 0.51 16.64 -21.11
N SER A 33 0.09 16.16 -19.93
CA SER A 33 -0.87 15.07 -19.83
C SER A 33 -1.81 15.21 -18.63
N SER A 34 -3.10 14.94 -18.87
CA SER A 34 -4.16 15.08 -17.87
C SER A 34 -4.02 14.09 -16.70
N LYS A 35 -3.51 12.88 -16.95
CA LYS A 35 -3.38 11.84 -15.92
C LYS A 35 -2.33 12.21 -14.85
N PRO A 36 -1.09 12.59 -15.21
CA PRO A 36 -0.13 13.13 -14.25
C PRO A 36 -0.60 14.43 -13.59
N ALA A 37 -1.32 15.31 -14.31
CA ALA A 37 -1.85 16.54 -13.75
C ALA A 37 -2.86 16.27 -12.62
N LYS A 38 -3.81 15.36 -12.82
CA LYS A 38 -4.73 14.90 -11.78
C LYS A 38 -4.00 14.29 -10.58
N MET A 39 -2.97 13.49 -10.84
CA MET A 39 -2.15 12.88 -9.81
C MET A 39 -1.45 13.95 -8.96
N VAL A 40 -0.76 14.92 -9.58
CA VAL A 40 -0.09 16.01 -8.86
C VAL A 40 -1.07 16.83 -8.03
N LYS A 41 -2.25 17.15 -8.59
CA LYS A 41 -3.31 17.87 -7.88
C LYS A 41 -3.79 17.07 -6.67
N GLY A 42 -4.19 15.81 -6.87
CA GLY A 42 -4.72 14.97 -5.80
C GLY A 42 -3.72 14.73 -4.67
N HIS A 43 -2.44 14.51 -4.99
CA HIS A 43 -1.38 14.38 -3.97
C HIS A 43 -1.12 15.67 -3.19
N ARG A 44 -1.44 16.83 -3.74
CA ARG A 44 -1.35 18.13 -3.04
C ARG A 44 -2.51 18.30 -2.07
N GLU A 45 -3.70 17.93 -2.48
CA GLU A 45 -4.95 18.11 -1.71
C GLU A 45 -5.11 17.12 -0.54
N VAL A 46 -4.34 16.03 -0.54
CA VAL A 46 -4.48 14.94 0.44
C VAL A 46 -4.43 15.41 1.89
N PHE A 47 -3.52 16.33 2.20
CA PHE A 47 -3.35 16.79 3.59
C PHE A 47 -4.47 17.74 4.06
N ASP A 48 -5.15 18.37 3.14
CA ASP A 48 -6.34 19.18 3.46
C ASP A 48 -7.53 18.24 3.69
N ILE A 49 -7.74 17.25 2.80
CA ILE A 49 -8.75 16.20 2.99
C ILE A 49 -8.59 15.50 4.35
N LEU A 50 -7.36 15.15 4.72
CA LEU A 50 -7.11 14.47 6.00
C LEU A 50 -7.35 15.41 7.18
N ARG A 51 -6.98 16.69 7.09
CA ARG A 51 -7.23 17.66 8.15
C ARG A 51 -8.72 17.84 8.44
N ASP A 52 -9.52 17.85 7.38
CA ASP A 52 -10.96 18.10 7.48
C ASP A 52 -11.74 16.85 7.92
N LYS A 53 -11.24 15.63 7.57
CA LYS A 53 -12.02 14.39 7.75
C LYS A 53 -11.50 13.46 8.85
N ILE A 54 -10.25 13.61 9.31
CA ILE A 54 -9.70 12.74 10.35
C ILE A 54 -10.31 13.05 11.70
N ASP A 55 -10.97 12.07 12.29
CA ASP A 55 -11.34 12.07 13.70
C ASP A 55 -10.19 11.46 14.52
N ARG A 56 -9.56 12.28 15.36
CA ARG A 56 -8.41 11.87 16.19
C ARG A 56 -8.76 10.86 17.29
N ASN A 57 -10.04 10.72 17.62
CA ASN A 57 -10.51 9.77 18.62
C ASN A 57 -10.86 8.41 17.99
N ALA A 58 -10.94 8.33 16.67
CA ALA A 58 -11.26 7.11 15.97
C ALA A 58 -10.01 6.25 15.70
N ARG A 59 -10.21 4.94 15.62
CA ARG A 59 -9.18 3.96 15.26
C ARG A 59 -9.27 3.66 13.78
N TYR A 60 -8.24 4.01 13.00
CA TYR A 60 -8.21 3.83 11.55
C TYR A 60 -7.52 2.53 11.14
N ILE A 61 -8.18 1.77 10.28
CA ILE A 61 -7.55 0.74 9.45
C ILE A 61 -7.27 1.37 8.09
N TRP A 62 -6.01 1.35 7.66
CA TRP A 62 -5.61 1.93 6.41
C TRP A 62 -5.41 0.87 5.34
N PHE A 63 -6.13 1.02 4.21
CA PHE A 63 -5.97 0.24 2.99
C PHE A 63 -5.28 1.08 1.92
N HIS A 64 -4.33 0.48 1.21
CA HIS A 64 -3.70 1.08 0.06
C HIS A 64 -3.75 0.16 -1.15
N ALA A 65 -4.20 0.70 -2.28
CA ALA A 65 -4.17 0.06 -3.59
C ALA A 65 -3.67 1.09 -4.62
N ALA A 66 -2.71 0.74 -5.47
CA ALA A 66 -2.20 1.71 -6.44
C ALA A 66 -3.23 2.07 -7.51
N SER A 67 -4.09 1.13 -7.88
CA SER A 67 -5.02 1.25 -9.01
C SER A 67 -6.40 0.67 -8.70
N LEU A 68 -7.36 0.85 -9.62
CA LEU A 68 -8.68 0.26 -9.51
C LEU A 68 -8.64 -1.28 -9.46
N GLY A 69 -7.82 -1.91 -10.31
CA GLY A 69 -7.73 -3.38 -10.36
C GLY A 69 -7.17 -4.00 -9.07
N GLU A 70 -6.28 -3.29 -8.37
CA GLU A 70 -5.79 -3.72 -7.05
C GLU A 70 -6.84 -3.49 -5.97
N PHE A 71 -7.51 -2.33 -6.00
CA PHE A 71 -8.61 -2.05 -5.09
C PHE A 71 -9.69 -3.15 -5.12
N GLU A 72 -10.08 -3.62 -6.30
CA GLU A 72 -11.08 -4.67 -6.45
C GLU A 72 -10.64 -6.01 -5.79
N GLN A 73 -9.36 -6.23 -5.61
CA GLN A 73 -8.84 -7.39 -4.86
C GLN A 73 -8.88 -7.19 -3.34
N GLY A 74 -8.71 -5.97 -2.88
CA GLY A 74 -8.81 -5.64 -1.45
C GLY A 74 -10.24 -5.39 -0.97
N ARG A 75 -11.16 -5.10 -1.90
CA ARG A 75 -12.53 -4.68 -1.60
C ARG A 75 -13.31 -5.69 -0.75
N PRO A 76 -13.29 -7.01 -1.00
CA PRO A 76 -13.99 -7.97 -0.14
C PRO A 76 -13.54 -7.89 1.32
N LEU A 77 -12.24 -7.70 1.57
CA LEU A 77 -11.71 -7.54 2.90
C LEU A 77 -12.19 -6.24 3.56
N ILE A 78 -12.23 -5.13 2.81
CA ILE A 78 -12.77 -3.86 3.29
C ILE A 78 -14.23 -4.00 3.71
N GLU A 79 -15.06 -4.59 2.84
CA GLU A 79 -16.50 -4.77 3.07
C GLU A 79 -16.76 -5.70 4.27
N ARG A 80 -15.95 -6.74 4.42
CA ARG A 80 -16.04 -7.66 5.56
C ARG A 80 -15.66 -6.98 6.87
N ILE A 81 -14.55 -6.24 6.91
CA ILE A 81 -14.14 -5.49 8.10
C ILE A 81 -15.18 -4.42 8.44
N ARG A 82 -15.74 -3.72 7.46
CA ARG A 82 -16.82 -2.74 7.70
C ARG A 82 -18.04 -3.37 8.37
N LYS A 83 -18.39 -4.59 7.96
CA LYS A 83 -19.54 -5.34 8.49
C LYS A 83 -19.28 -5.93 9.87
N GLU A 84 -18.12 -6.57 10.06
CA GLU A 84 -17.80 -7.33 11.27
C GLU A 84 -17.19 -6.45 12.38
N HIS A 85 -16.58 -5.32 12.03
CA HIS A 85 -15.82 -4.43 12.91
C HIS A 85 -16.19 -2.94 12.69
N PRO A 86 -17.48 -2.57 12.92
CA PRO A 86 -17.95 -1.20 12.68
C PRO A 86 -17.31 -0.13 13.60
N GLU A 87 -16.63 -0.55 14.67
CA GLU A 87 -15.89 0.32 15.58
C GLU A 87 -14.64 0.97 14.94
N TYR A 88 -14.15 0.40 13.83
CA TYR A 88 -13.03 0.99 13.09
C TYR A 88 -13.51 1.92 11.97
N ARG A 89 -12.74 2.98 11.77
CA ARG A 89 -12.83 3.81 10.57
C ARG A 89 -11.90 3.28 9.49
N ILE A 90 -12.32 3.36 8.25
CA ILE A 90 -11.55 2.87 7.10
C ILE A 90 -11.03 4.04 6.29
N LEU A 91 -9.71 4.10 6.14
CA LEU A 91 -9.03 4.97 5.20
C LEU A 91 -8.60 4.17 3.97
N GLN A 92 -9.10 4.53 2.80
CA GLN A 92 -8.66 3.98 1.51
C GLN A 92 -7.77 4.99 0.79
N THR A 93 -6.57 4.58 0.41
CA THR A 93 -5.69 5.42 -0.41
C THR A 93 -5.42 4.80 -1.77
N PHE A 94 -5.28 5.67 -2.78
CA PHE A 94 -4.89 5.31 -4.14
C PHE A 94 -3.62 6.04 -4.55
N PHE A 95 -2.80 5.41 -5.40
CA PHE A 95 -1.65 6.09 -5.98
C PHE A 95 -1.99 6.67 -7.36
N SER A 96 -2.78 5.96 -8.16
CA SER A 96 -3.14 6.31 -9.53
C SER A 96 -4.53 6.94 -9.62
N PRO A 97 -4.74 7.90 -10.53
CA PRO A 97 -6.06 8.44 -10.84
C PRO A 97 -7.08 7.36 -11.27
N SER A 98 -6.63 6.26 -11.88
CA SER A 98 -7.53 5.17 -12.31
C SER A 98 -8.31 4.53 -11.15
N GLY A 99 -7.75 4.48 -9.95
CA GLY A 99 -8.46 4.04 -8.76
C GLY A 99 -9.25 5.17 -8.12
N TYR A 100 -8.59 6.29 -7.85
CA TYR A 100 -9.18 7.41 -7.12
C TYR A 100 -10.40 8.01 -7.82
N GLU A 101 -10.30 8.35 -9.10
CA GLU A 101 -11.40 9.01 -9.83
C GLU A 101 -12.67 8.15 -9.89
N VAL A 102 -12.51 6.84 -9.94
CA VAL A 102 -13.62 5.89 -9.97
C VAL A 102 -14.20 5.62 -8.58
N ARG A 103 -13.35 5.64 -7.53
CA ARG A 103 -13.71 5.20 -6.18
C ARG A 103 -13.67 6.30 -5.11
N LYS A 104 -13.48 7.57 -5.46
CA LYS A 104 -13.44 8.69 -4.50
C LYS A 104 -14.69 8.83 -3.63
N ASN A 105 -15.83 8.31 -4.09
CA ASN A 105 -17.10 8.29 -3.37
C ASN A 105 -17.47 6.89 -2.87
N TYR A 106 -16.50 6.00 -2.68
CA TYR A 106 -16.74 4.64 -2.21
C TYR A 106 -17.27 4.64 -0.77
N GLN A 107 -18.48 4.12 -0.57
CA GLN A 107 -19.19 4.13 0.71
C GLN A 107 -18.62 3.14 1.75
N GLY A 108 -17.82 2.17 1.30
CA GLY A 108 -17.15 1.22 2.20
C GLY A 108 -15.97 1.80 2.97
N ALA A 109 -15.53 3.04 2.67
CA ALA A 109 -14.48 3.74 3.40
C ALA A 109 -14.94 5.11 3.90
N ASP A 110 -14.50 5.49 5.11
CA ASP A 110 -14.83 6.80 5.70
C ASP A 110 -14.05 7.93 5.03
N ILE A 111 -12.84 7.65 4.61
CA ILE A 111 -11.97 8.58 3.89
C ILE A 111 -11.38 7.89 2.68
N VAL A 112 -11.48 8.54 1.52
CA VAL A 112 -10.79 8.13 0.29
C VAL A 112 -9.93 9.28 -0.18
N CYS A 113 -8.62 9.04 -0.38
CA CYS A 113 -7.70 10.05 -0.88
C CYS A 113 -6.54 9.42 -1.67
N TYR A 114 -5.66 10.26 -2.23
CA TYR A 114 -4.40 9.78 -2.77
C TYR A 114 -3.41 9.43 -1.65
N LEU A 115 -2.50 8.48 -1.90
CA LEU A 115 -1.33 8.28 -1.07
C LEU A 115 -0.30 9.38 -1.38
N PRO A 116 0.16 10.20 -0.41
CA PRO A 116 1.24 11.12 -0.68
C PRO A 116 2.50 10.42 -1.19
N PHE A 117 3.24 11.08 -2.09
CA PHE A 117 4.51 10.54 -2.59
C PHE A 117 5.44 10.12 -1.44
N ASP A 118 6.14 9.00 -1.61
CA ASP A 118 6.96 8.34 -0.59
C ASP A 118 8.24 9.12 -0.24
N THR A 119 8.09 10.41 0.08
CA THR A 119 9.16 11.23 0.62
C THR A 119 9.15 11.19 2.14
N PRO A 120 10.31 11.30 2.82
CA PRO A 120 10.37 11.23 4.29
C PRO A 120 9.44 12.23 5.00
N ARG A 121 9.30 13.44 4.43
CA ARG A 121 8.44 14.49 4.98
C ARG A 121 6.96 14.15 4.86
N ASN A 122 6.54 13.70 3.67
CA ASN A 122 5.13 13.34 3.43
C ASN A 122 4.72 12.15 4.28
N VAL A 123 5.57 11.11 4.32
CA VAL A 123 5.32 9.89 5.09
C VAL A 123 5.14 10.20 6.57
N ARG A 124 6.06 10.98 7.16
CA ARG A 124 5.96 11.37 8.56
C ARG A 124 4.63 12.09 8.83
N ARG A 125 4.34 13.14 8.05
CA ARG A 125 3.13 13.94 8.20
C ARG A 125 1.85 13.10 8.03
N PHE A 126 1.81 12.22 7.02
CA PHE A 126 0.68 11.36 6.76
C PHE A 126 0.42 10.38 7.92
N ILE A 127 1.45 9.67 8.37
CA ILE A 127 1.33 8.68 9.45
C ILE A 127 0.99 9.37 10.79
N GLU A 128 1.52 10.57 11.06
CA GLU A 128 1.18 11.35 12.26
C GLU A 128 -0.28 11.84 12.25
N MET A 129 -0.82 12.19 11.08
CA MET A 129 -2.22 12.62 10.95
C MET A 129 -3.20 11.47 11.04
N VAL A 130 -2.92 10.35 10.36
CA VAL A 130 -3.82 9.20 10.28
C VAL A 130 -3.72 8.31 11.52
N ASN A 131 -2.50 8.12 12.04
CA ASN A 131 -2.20 7.24 13.16
C ASN A 131 -2.92 5.87 13.07
N PRO A 132 -2.70 5.09 11.97
CA PRO A 132 -3.46 3.88 11.74
C PRO A 132 -3.10 2.80 12.77
N CYS A 133 -4.08 2.01 13.22
CA CYS A 133 -3.84 0.87 14.10
C CYS A 133 -3.33 -0.37 13.35
N MET A 134 -3.63 -0.50 12.06
CA MET A 134 -3.08 -1.50 11.13
C MET A 134 -3.20 -1.03 9.68
N VAL A 135 -2.39 -1.65 8.80
CA VAL A 135 -2.28 -1.25 7.39
C VAL A 135 -2.33 -2.48 6.49
N PHE A 136 -3.10 -2.39 5.42
CA PHE A 136 -3.18 -3.39 4.36
C PHE A 136 -2.70 -2.79 3.04
N PHE A 137 -1.61 -3.31 2.51
CA PHE A 137 -1.12 -3.01 1.16
C PHE A 137 -1.55 -4.11 0.20
N ILE A 138 -2.26 -3.70 -0.85
CA ILE A 138 -2.78 -4.63 -1.85
C ILE A 138 -1.74 -4.82 -2.95
N LYS A 139 -1.31 -6.05 -3.18
CA LYS A 139 -0.30 -6.45 -4.17
C LYS A 139 1.12 -5.92 -3.90
N TYR A 140 1.71 -5.20 -4.88
CA TYR A 140 3.15 -4.93 -4.99
C TYR A 140 3.55 -3.57 -4.42
N GLU A 141 2.93 -3.13 -3.35
CA GLU A 141 3.11 -1.80 -2.78
C GLU A 141 4.27 -1.78 -1.76
N PHE A 142 5.51 -1.73 -2.27
CA PHE A 142 6.72 -1.75 -1.45
C PHE A 142 7.31 -0.35 -1.23
N TRP A 143 6.52 0.58 -0.73
CA TRP A 143 6.90 1.96 -0.42
C TRP A 143 7.84 2.02 0.79
N GLN A 144 9.14 2.13 0.54
CA GLN A 144 10.18 1.91 1.55
C GLN A 144 10.10 2.89 2.72
N ASN A 145 9.81 4.18 2.49
CA ASN A 145 9.69 5.14 3.58
C ASN A 145 8.45 4.88 4.44
N TYR A 146 7.30 4.57 3.81
CA TYR A 146 6.09 4.17 4.54
C TYR A 146 6.33 2.93 5.38
N LEU A 147 6.82 1.86 4.77
CA LEU A 147 7.05 0.58 5.43
C LEU A 147 8.04 0.70 6.60
N ASN A 148 9.16 1.37 6.40
CA ASN A 148 10.15 1.60 7.46
C ASN A 148 9.60 2.46 8.60
N THR A 149 8.75 3.45 8.31
CA THR A 149 8.17 4.32 9.34
C THR A 149 7.11 3.59 10.15
N LEU A 150 6.24 2.83 9.50
CA LEU A 150 5.24 1.98 10.15
C LEU A 150 5.91 0.93 11.04
N TYR A 151 6.92 0.23 10.53
CA TYR A 151 7.70 -0.75 11.29
C TYR A 151 8.34 -0.13 12.54
N LYS A 152 8.98 1.04 12.42
CA LYS A 152 9.58 1.76 13.57
C LYS A 152 8.57 2.19 14.62
N LYS A 153 7.32 2.43 14.20
CA LYS A 153 6.22 2.79 15.11
C LYS A 153 5.50 1.56 15.68
N GLY A 154 5.88 0.34 15.30
CA GLY A 154 5.21 -0.89 15.74
C GLY A 154 3.81 -1.06 15.16
N ILE A 155 3.48 -0.36 14.06
CA ILE A 155 2.18 -0.48 13.40
C ILE A 155 2.23 -1.69 12.46
N PRO A 156 1.35 -2.70 12.64
CA PRO A 156 1.35 -3.89 11.82
C PRO A 156 0.94 -3.58 10.38
N VAL A 157 1.72 -4.14 9.44
CA VAL A 157 1.49 -4.00 8.00
C VAL A 157 1.31 -5.37 7.37
N TYR A 158 0.27 -5.53 6.61
CA TYR A 158 -0.09 -6.75 5.90
C TYR A 158 -0.02 -6.51 4.39
N SER A 159 0.58 -7.45 3.65
CA SER A 159 0.48 -7.49 2.19
C SER A 159 -0.61 -8.47 1.79
N VAL A 160 -1.52 -8.08 0.91
CA VAL A 160 -2.66 -8.91 0.50
C VAL A 160 -2.63 -9.17 -0.99
N SER A 161 -2.85 -10.45 -1.36
CA SER A 161 -2.97 -10.89 -2.76
C SER A 161 -1.70 -10.65 -3.59
N SER A 162 -0.52 -10.74 -2.97
CA SER A 162 0.76 -10.56 -3.64
C SER A 162 1.20 -11.82 -4.40
N ILE A 163 1.87 -11.62 -5.55
CA ILE A 163 2.54 -12.69 -6.31
C ILE A 163 4.02 -12.37 -6.39
N PHE A 164 4.86 -13.32 -6.03
CA PHE A 164 6.30 -13.19 -6.19
C PHE A 164 6.80 -14.03 -7.37
N ARG A 165 7.82 -13.50 -8.08
CA ARG A 165 8.40 -14.13 -9.26
C ARG A 165 9.93 -14.18 -9.14
N PRO A 166 10.60 -15.24 -9.67
CA PRO A 166 12.04 -15.41 -9.52
C PRO A 166 12.89 -14.26 -10.11
N ASN A 167 12.36 -13.54 -11.09
CA ASN A 167 13.06 -12.43 -11.73
C ASN A 167 13.01 -11.11 -10.95
N GLN A 168 12.20 -11.03 -9.88
CA GLN A 168 12.15 -9.82 -9.05
C GLN A 168 13.45 -9.61 -8.27
N ILE A 169 13.75 -8.34 -7.99
CA ILE A 169 14.99 -7.91 -7.33
C ILE A 169 15.24 -8.61 -6.00
N PHE A 170 14.20 -8.96 -5.27
CA PHE A 170 14.30 -9.64 -3.97
C PHE A 170 15.01 -10.99 -4.03
N PHE A 171 14.93 -11.70 -5.16
CA PHE A 171 15.48 -13.04 -5.35
C PHE A 171 16.82 -13.02 -6.11
N ARG A 172 17.30 -11.85 -6.53
CA ARG A 172 18.59 -11.70 -7.18
C ARG A 172 19.72 -11.62 -6.15
N TRP A 173 20.93 -12.05 -6.52
CA TRP A 173 22.12 -12.00 -5.64
C TRP A 173 22.41 -10.59 -5.12
N TYR A 174 22.19 -9.56 -5.91
CA TYR A 174 22.37 -8.14 -5.56
C TYR A 174 21.17 -7.54 -4.81
N GLY A 175 20.08 -8.30 -4.65
CA GLY A 175 18.82 -7.82 -4.03
C GLY A 175 18.77 -7.94 -2.51
N LYS A 176 19.86 -8.34 -1.85
CA LYS A 176 19.92 -8.60 -0.39
C LYS A 176 19.32 -7.48 0.46
N ASP A 177 19.55 -6.24 0.07
CA ASP A 177 19.07 -5.09 0.84
C ASP A 177 17.60 -4.77 0.60
N TYR A 178 17.10 -5.01 -0.62
CA TYR A 178 15.68 -4.90 -0.93
C TYR A 178 14.84 -5.91 -0.14
N ARG A 179 15.40 -7.07 0.21
CA ARG A 179 14.73 -8.08 1.07
C ARG A 179 14.37 -7.53 2.45
N LYS A 180 15.09 -6.52 2.95
CA LYS A 180 14.81 -5.88 4.25
C LYS A 180 13.40 -5.26 4.28
N VAL A 181 12.92 -4.75 3.15
CA VAL A 181 11.58 -4.19 3.02
C VAL A 181 10.51 -5.27 3.23
N LEU A 182 10.72 -6.49 2.74
CA LEU A 182 9.78 -7.59 2.96
C LEU A 182 9.67 -7.99 4.44
N LYS A 183 10.73 -7.81 5.21
CA LYS A 183 10.76 -8.08 6.66
C LYS A 183 10.07 -7.00 7.52
N THR A 184 9.61 -5.92 6.91
CA THR A 184 8.82 -4.90 7.61
C THR A 184 7.34 -5.24 7.64
N PHE A 185 6.89 -6.19 6.84
CA PHE A 185 5.53 -6.71 6.91
C PHE A 185 5.37 -7.64 8.12
N SER A 186 4.26 -7.50 8.80
CA SER A 186 3.87 -8.42 9.88
C SER A 186 3.42 -9.77 9.31
N HIS A 187 2.80 -9.76 8.12
CA HIS A 187 2.43 -10.98 7.41
C HIS A 187 2.20 -10.71 5.92
N LEU A 188 2.47 -11.71 5.06
CA LEU A 188 2.24 -11.63 3.61
C LEU A 188 1.22 -12.70 3.19
N PHE A 189 0.08 -12.25 2.72
CA PHE A 189 -0.94 -13.11 2.12
C PHE A 189 -0.69 -13.19 0.61
N VAL A 190 -0.21 -14.35 0.15
CA VAL A 190 0.23 -14.56 -1.24
C VAL A 190 -0.77 -15.42 -2.03
N GLN A 191 -0.72 -15.32 -3.36
CA GLN A 191 -1.68 -16.02 -4.20
C GLN A 191 -1.34 -17.49 -4.46
N ASN A 192 -0.06 -17.90 -4.35
CA ASN A 192 0.35 -19.25 -4.76
C ASN A 192 1.60 -19.75 -4.02
N GLU A 193 1.80 -21.07 -4.10
CA GLU A 193 2.95 -21.76 -3.51
C GLU A 193 4.32 -21.30 -4.04
N VAL A 194 4.38 -20.88 -5.31
CA VAL A 194 5.64 -20.39 -5.90
C VAL A 194 6.10 -19.15 -5.14
N SER A 195 5.17 -18.25 -4.81
CA SER A 195 5.46 -17.05 -4.03
C SER A 195 5.93 -17.38 -2.61
N GLU A 196 5.27 -18.33 -1.95
CA GLU A 196 5.64 -18.81 -0.62
C GLU A 196 7.06 -19.40 -0.62
N LYS A 197 7.36 -20.34 -1.55
CA LYS A 197 8.67 -20.96 -1.68
C LYS A 197 9.78 -19.94 -1.95
N LEU A 198 9.52 -18.94 -2.80
CA LEU A 198 10.45 -17.85 -3.08
C LEU A 198 10.72 -17.02 -1.82
N LEU A 199 9.70 -16.65 -1.06
CA LEU A 199 9.84 -15.89 0.17
C LEU A 199 10.60 -16.69 1.24
N ALA A 200 10.27 -17.97 1.40
CA ALA A 200 10.98 -18.88 2.32
C ALA A 200 12.47 -18.99 1.97
N SER A 201 12.83 -19.00 0.67
CA SER A 201 14.24 -19.08 0.21
C SER A 201 15.11 -17.89 0.64
N ILE A 202 14.48 -16.78 1.04
CA ILE A 202 15.16 -15.55 1.51
C ILE A 202 14.90 -15.26 2.99
N GLY A 203 14.35 -16.25 3.72
CA GLY A 203 14.09 -16.16 5.16
C GLY A 203 12.92 -15.25 5.54
N VAL A 204 11.88 -15.22 4.72
CA VAL A 204 10.57 -14.61 5.00
C VAL A 204 9.56 -15.74 5.13
N THR A 205 9.11 -16.00 6.36
CA THR A 205 8.29 -17.17 6.73
C THR A 205 6.87 -16.82 7.21
N ASP A 206 6.61 -15.56 7.55
CA ASP A 206 5.28 -15.09 7.94
C ASP A 206 4.41 -14.90 6.69
N VAL A 207 4.06 -16.02 6.06
CA VAL A 207 3.39 -16.11 4.76
C VAL A 207 2.22 -17.08 4.82
N THR A 208 1.10 -16.73 4.19
CA THR A 208 -0.06 -17.61 4.01
C THR A 208 -0.54 -17.54 2.57
N ILE A 209 -0.85 -18.69 1.97
CA ILE A 209 -1.44 -18.78 0.64
C ILE A 209 -2.95 -18.57 0.76
N VAL A 210 -3.48 -17.54 0.08
CA VAL A 210 -4.90 -17.19 0.09
C VAL A 210 -5.55 -17.25 -1.30
N GLY A 211 -4.80 -17.59 -2.34
CA GLY A 211 -5.30 -17.58 -3.71
C GLY A 211 -5.45 -16.16 -4.29
N ASP A 212 -6.13 -16.07 -5.42
CA ASP A 212 -6.46 -14.79 -6.07
C ASP A 212 -7.83 -14.31 -5.58
N THR A 213 -7.86 -13.32 -4.75
CA THR A 213 -9.08 -12.75 -4.15
C THR A 213 -10.09 -12.19 -5.17
N ARG A 214 -9.74 -12.09 -6.46
CA ARG A 214 -10.70 -11.75 -7.52
C ARG A 214 -11.70 -12.87 -7.77
N PHE A 215 -11.32 -14.12 -7.53
CA PHE A 215 -12.23 -15.26 -7.69
C PHE A 215 -13.32 -15.26 -6.63
N ASP A 216 -13.01 -14.88 -5.40
CA ASP A 216 -14.00 -14.79 -4.32
C ASP A 216 -15.13 -13.84 -4.73
N ARG A 217 -14.80 -12.72 -5.36
CA ARG A 217 -15.78 -11.76 -5.85
C ARG A 217 -16.62 -12.27 -7.04
N VAL A 218 -16.02 -13.05 -7.94
CA VAL A 218 -16.79 -13.66 -9.03
C VAL A 218 -17.81 -14.65 -8.47
N LEU A 219 -17.43 -15.41 -7.44
CA LEU A 219 -18.36 -16.32 -6.75
C LEU A 219 -19.50 -15.55 -6.06
N ASP A 220 -19.20 -14.44 -5.39
CA ASP A 220 -20.21 -13.58 -4.75
C ASP A 220 -21.21 -13.02 -5.78
N ILE A 221 -20.71 -12.55 -6.93
CA ILE A 221 -21.58 -12.07 -8.03
C ILE A 221 -22.44 -13.20 -8.60
N CYS A 222 -21.87 -14.40 -8.75
CA CYS A 222 -22.61 -15.56 -9.25
C CYS A 222 -23.68 -16.06 -8.26
N THR A 223 -23.43 -15.93 -6.94
CA THR A 223 -24.45 -16.26 -5.94
C THR A 223 -25.60 -15.27 -5.96
N VAL A 224 -25.32 -13.97 -5.99
CA VAL A 224 -26.35 -12.93 -6.09
C VAL A 224 -27.16 -13.01 -7.40
N ALA A 225 -26.50 -13.38 -8.52
CA ALA A 225 -27.19 -13.53 -9.82
C ALA A 225 -28.08 -14.80 -9.92
N LYS A 226 -27.89 -15.79 -9.05
CA LYS A 226 -28.75 -16.97 -8.98
C LYS A 226 -30.05 -16.73 -8.19
N ASP A 227 -30.06 -15.69 -7.39
CA ASP A 227 -31.22 -15.29 -6.55
C ASP A 227 -32.13 -14.26 -7.26
N LEU A 228 -31.83 -13.93 -8.54
CA LEU A 228 -32.65 -13.11 -9.46
C LEU A 228 -33.32 -13.97 -10.52
#